data_0290d04a8a232072bb3c72e810b3e97d
#
_entry.id   0290d04a8a232072bb3c72e810b3e97d
#
_cell.length_a   1.000
_cell.length_b   1.000
_cell.length_c   1.000
_cell.angle_alpha   90.00
_cell.angle_beta   90.00
_cell.angle_gamma   90.00
#
_symmetry.space_group_name_H-M   'P 1'
#
loop_
_entity.id
_entity.type
_entity.pdbx_description
1 polymer ?
#
loop_
_entity_poly.entity_id
_entity_poly.type
_entity_poly.pdbx_seq_one_letter_code
_entity_poly.pdbx_strand_id
1 'polypeptide(L)'
;MLLTVRIRPALRRIIPGRASWQRLNFLSSPRNGFVDYWFESGGKPSVLVEYLKSHALRHPEEYGREKSISLSTLSGSSDLENLSDLGLLTQAGYLTIKAVRYGDTVFLDYPNLEVKRAMAQLYMERLLDGKVAGQVGAGPIAKVLGEESAESVFHILNRLFLAIDYQNYLVKDEASLRAYVQVYFSGAGLEPKVEQHNAHGRSDLEVSVGERHWVFEFKVSYDGEKEEEILLDGISQMKARHYGEQGSSKELKRVVLVYSIPSRQFVKWKLLTA
;
A
#
# COMPACT_ATOMS: atom_id res chain seq x y z
N MET A 1 30.01 -11.29 14.94
CA MET A 1 29.76 -10.91 16.32
C MET A 1 28.32 -10.38 16.37
N LEU A 2 27.39 -11.24 16.76
CA LEU A 2 25.93 -10.93 16.79
C LEU A 2 25.67 -10.11 18.06
N LEU A 3 25.38 -8.81 17.90
CA LEU A 3 24.91 -7.95 19.00
C LEU A 3 23.47 -8.33 19.30
N THR A 4 23.28 -9.12 20.34
CA THR A 4 21.95 -9.38 20.93
C THR A 4 21.51 -8.12 21.67
N VAL A 5 20.69 -7.28 21.04
CA VAL A 5 20.07 -6.14 21.71
C VAL A 5 19.12 -6.68 22.78
N ARG A 6 19.52 -6.61 24.02
CA ARG A 6 18.64 -6.88 25.18
C ARG A 6 17.60 -5.76 25.29
N ILE A 7 16.41 -6.01 24.80
CA ILE A 7 15.23 -5.15 25.01
C ILE A 7 14.92 -5.14 26.52
N ARG A 8 14.79 -3.93 27.10
CA ARG A 8 14.54 -3.76 28.55
C ARG A 8 13.26 -4.48 29.01
N PRO A 9 13.22 -5.01 30.25
CA PRO A 9 12.09 -5.83 30.75
C PRO A 9 10.72 -5.14 30.77
N ALA A 10 10.66 -3.83 30.76
CA ALA A 10 9.40 -3.06 30.73
C ALA A 10 8.57 -3.27 29.46
N LEU A 11 9.20 -3.57 28.31
CA LEU A 11 8.51 -3.87 27.04
C LEU A 11 7.95 -5.31 27.00
N ARG A 12 8.42 -6.21 27.85
CA ARG A 12 7.90 -7.59 27.94
C ARG A 12 6.50 -7.70 28.55
N ARG A 13 6.02 -6.69 29.27
CA ARG A 13 4.73 -6.75 29.96
C ARG A 13 3.51 -6.37 29.12
N ILE A 14 3.69 -5.78 27.94
CA ILE A 14 2.58 -5.28 27.12
C ILE A 14 2.14 -6.26 26.02
N ILE A 15 2.94 -7.26 25.62
CA ILE A 15 2.70 -8.05 24.41
C ILE A 15 2.62 -9.59 24.54
N PRO A 16 2.60 -10.28 25.67
CA PRO A 16 2.56 -11.76 25.67
C PRO A 16 1.21 -12.39 25.31
N GLY A 17 0.09 -11.65 25.41
CA GLY A 17 -1.23 -12.27 25.26
C GLY A 17 -1.83 -12.19 23.85
N ARG A 18 -1.54 -11.16 23.07
CA ARG A 18 -2.24 -10.88 21.81
C ARG A 18 -1.70 -11.67 20.61
N ALA A 19 -0.39 -11.80 20.48
CA ALA A 19 0.21 -12.57 19.39
C ALA A 19 -0.10 -14.07 19.44
N SER A 20 -0.34 -14.64 20.63
CA SER A 20 -0.76 -16.04 20.81
C SER A 20 -2.23 -16.26 20.43
N TRP A 21 -3.12 -15.29 20.70
CA TRP A 21 -4.54 -15.37 20.33
C TRP A 21 -4.75 -15.34 18.82
N GLN A 22 -4.02 -14.50 18.10
CA GLN A 22 -4.07 -14.40 16.65
C GLN A 22 -3.60 -15.69 15.97
N ARG A 23 -2.50 -16.27 16.46
CA ARG A 23 -2.01 -17.58 15.98
C ARG A 23 -3.03 -18.69 16.23
N LEU A 24 -3.69 -18.68 17.37
CA LEU A 24 -4.72 -19.66 17.71
C LEU A 24 -5.96 -19.50 16.81
N ASN A 25 -6.41 -18.28 16.53
CA ASN A 25 -7.54 -18.03 15.65
C ASN A 25 -7.24 -18.43 14.19
N PHE A 26 -6.05 -18.10 13.67
CA PHE A 26 -5.61 -18.59 12.36
C PHE A 26 -5.54 -20.12 12.28
N LEU A 27 -4.98 -20.76 13.29
CA LEU A 27 -4.86 -22.22 13.36
C LEU A 27 -6.21 -22.92 13.55
N SER A 28 -7.20 -22.25 14.18
CA SER A 28 -8.55 -22.79 14.33
C SER A 28 -9.40 -22.73 13.07
N SER A 29 -9.10 -21.78 12.14
CA SER A 29 -9.87 -21.58 10.92
C SER A 29 -8.99 -21.19 9.72
N PRO A 30 -8.00 -22.02 9.32
CA PRO A 30 -7.02 -21.67 8.29
C PRO A 30 -7.65 -21.48 6.90
N ARG A 31 -8.87 -22.01 6.67
CA ARG A 31 -9.60 -21.87 5.40
C ARG A 31 -10.12 -20.45 5.15
N ASN A 32 -10.22 -19.62 6.18
CA ASN A 32 -10.66 -18.24 6.06
C ASN A 32 -9.53 -17.30 5.58
N GLY A 33 -8.33 -17.82 5.34
CA GLY A 33 -7.16 -17.04 4.95
C GLY A 33 -6.72 -16.10 6.07
N PHE A 34 -5.97 -15.06 5.72
CA PHE A 34 -5.57 -13.98 6.64
C PHE A 34 -6.75 -12.99 6.76
N VAL A 35 -7.75 -13.35 7.56
CA VAL A 35 -8.82 -12.42 7.95
C VAL A 35 -8.27 -11.48 9.03
N ASP A 36 -8.79 -10.25 9.11
CA ASP A 36 -8.34 -9.20 10.01
C ASP A 36 -8.61 -9.49 11.50
N TYR A 37 -8.07 -10.60 12.01
CA TYR A 37 -8.13 -10.93 13.43
C TYR A 37 -7.54 -9.82 14.33
N TRP A 38 -6.68 -8.97 13.77
CA TRP A 38 -6.09 -7.83 14.48
C TRP A 38 -7.14 -6.78 14.86
N PHE A 39 -8.10 -6.49 13.99
CA PHE A 39 -9.16 -5.52 14.23
C PHE A 39 -10.42 -6.14 14.86
N GLU A 40 -10.75 -7.40 14.55
CA GLU A 40 -11.93 -8.07 15.08
C GLU A 40 -11.79 -8.45 16.55
N SER A 41 -10.60 -8.79 17.02
CA SER A 41 -10.33 -9.19 18.40
C SER A 41 -10.23 -8.02 19.41
N GLY A 42 -10.81 -6.85 19.10
CA GLY A 42 -10.82 -5.67 19.96
C GLY A 42 -9.61 -4.77 19.79
N GLY A 43 -8.96 -4.85 18.65
CA GLY A 43 -7.66 -4.26 18.42
C GLY A 43 -7.57 -3.00 17.59
N LYS A 44 -8.67 -2.27 17.30
CA LYS A 44 -8.47 -0.82 17.02
C LYS A 44 -8.09 -0.21 18.38
N PRO A 45 -6.80 0.04 18.67
CA PRO A 45 -6.48 0.75 19.88
C PRO A 45 -7.15 2.10 19.74
N SER A 46 -8.21 2.34 20.53
CA SER A 46 -8.97 3.60 20.47
C SER A 46 -8.06 4.81 20.56
N VAL A 47 -6.97 4.70 21.32
CA VAL A 47 -5.90 5.70 21.42
C VAL A 47 -5.18 5.92 20.09
N LEU A 48 -4.84 4.87 19.34
CA LEU A 48 -4.18 5.03 18.05
C LEU A 48 -5.13 5.60 16.99
N VAL A 49 -6.37 5.13 16.97
CA VAL A 49 -7.39 5.67 16.04
C VAL A 49 -7.67 7.14 16.34
N GLU A 50 -7.73 7.52 17.61
CA GLU A 50 -7.92 8.90 18.03
C GLU A 50 -6.69 9.76 17.71
N TYR A 51 -5.50 9.26 18.01
CA TYR A 51 -4.25 9.91 17.61
C TYR A 51 -4.17 10.11 16.09
N LEU A 52 -4.51 9.09 15.33
CA LEU A 52 -4.51 9.16 13.87
C LEU A 52 -5.61 10.06 13.29
N LYS A 53 -6.66 10.38 14.05
CA LYS A 53 -7.68 11.38 13.66
C LYS A 53 -7.17 12.80 13.85
N SER A 54 -6.42 13.06 14.90
CA SER A 54 -5.92 14.39 15.26
C SER A 54 -4.55 14.71 14.63
N HIS A 55 -3.75 13.71 14.35
CA HIS A 55 -2.45 13.83 13.70
C HIS A 55 -2.57 13.31 12.27
N ALA A 56 -2.08 14.06 11.30
CA ALA A 56 -2.02 13.59 9.93
C ALA A 56 -1.17 12.31 9.90
N LEU A 57 -1.83 11.16 9.76
CA LEU A 57 -1.11 10.00 9.24
C LEU A 57 -0.29 10.52 8.06
N ARG A 58 0.97 10.13 8.01
CA ARG A 58 1.78 10.43 6.84
C ARG A 58 0.95 10.08 5.61
N HIS A 59 1.02 10.94 4.65
CA HIS A 59 0.27 10.85 3.41
C HIS A 59 0.31 9.39 2.86
N PRO A 60 -0.75 8.87 2.23
CA PRO A 60 -0.76 7.51 1.68
C PRO A 60 0.46 7.14 0.82
N GLU A 61 1.12 8.14 0.23
CA GLU A 61 2.40 8.02 -0.46
C GLU A 61 3.51 7.43 0.43
N GLU A 62 3.43 7.62 1.74
CA GLU A 62 4.40 7.09 2.71
C GLU A 62 4.19 5.59 3.01
N TYR A 63 3.04 5.01 2.60
CA TYR A 63 2.72 3.61 2.92
C TYR A 63 3.78 2.63 2.42
N GLY A 64 4.20 2.78 1.17
CA GLY A 64 5.18 1.89 0.52
C GLY A 64 6.63 2.33 0.65
N ARG A 65 6.91 3.53 1.17
CA ARG A 65 8.27 4.06 1.30
C ARG A 65 9.04 3.41 2.43
N GLU A 66 10.36 3.36 2.26
CA GLU A 66 11.27 2.99 3.34
C GLU A 66 11.13 3.97 4.51
N LYS A 67 10.98 3.43 5.71
CA LYS A 67 10.80 4.21 6.94
C LYS A 67 12.08 4.14 7.75
N SER A 68 12.65 5.29 8.04
CA SER A 68 13.85 5.36 8.87
C SER A 68 13.75 6.47 9.91
N ILE A 69 14.38 6.26 11.06
CA ILE A 69 14.39 7.17 12.21
C ILE A 69 15.74 6.99 12.95
N SER A 70 16.22 8.03 13.62
CA SER A 70 17.40 7.85 14.48
C SER A 70 17.05 7.03 15.73
N LEU A 71 18.01 6.25 16.21
CA LEU A 71 17.86 5.46 17.42
C LEU A 71 17.55 6.34 18.65
N SER A 72 18.18 7.54 18.69
CA SER A 72 17.93 8.53 19.74
C SER A 72 16.50 9.03 19.73
N THR A 73 15.94 9.34 18.55
CA THR A 73 14.55 9.75 18.41
C THR A 73 13.58 8.62 18.74
N LEU A 74 13.92 7.38 18.36
CA LEU A 74 13.08 6.21 18.66
C LEU A 74 13.05 5.88 20.17
N SER A 75 14.15 6.10 20.88
CA SER A 75 14.31 5.80 22.30
C SER A 75 14.04 6.99 23.24
N GLY A 76 14.01 8.20 22.72
CA GLY A 76 14.21 9.42 23.49
C GLY A 76 12.97 10.09 24.06
N SER A 77 11.73 9.69 23.73
CA SER A 77 10.57 10.37 24.29
C SER A 77 9.82 9.48 25.29
N SER A 78 9.79 9.93 26.53
CA SER A 78 8.91 9.42 27.58
C SER A 78 7.50 10.02 27.51
N ASP A 79 7.33 11.14 26.79
CA ASP A 79 6.06 11.84 26.64
C ASP A 79 5.43 11.56 25.28
N LEU A 80 4.16 11.14 25.30
CA LEU A 80 3.36 10.86 24.09
C LEU A 80 3.24 12.10 23.17
N GLU A 81 3.25 13.30 23.74
CA GLU A 81 3.12 14.57 22.98
C GLU A 81 4.37 14.87 22.12
N ASN A 82 5.52 14.31 22.47
CA ASN A 82 6.79 14.51 21.76
C ASN A 82 7.20 13.29 20.92
N LEU A 83 6.34 12.28 20.85
CA LEU A 83 6.65 11.06 20.13
C LEU A 83 6.43 11.27 18.62
N SER A 84 7.43 10.92 17.79
CA SER A 84 7.22 10.93 16.34
C SER A 84 6.22 9.84 15.93
N ASP A 85 5.50 10.06 14.81
CA ASP A 85 4.56 9.08 14.26
C ASP A 85 5.19 7.68 14.09
N LEU A 86 6.44 7.62 13.63
CA LEU A 86 7.18 6.37 13.50
C LEU A 86 7.49 5.73 14.86
N GLY A 87 7.81 6.54 15.85
CA GLY A 87 8.02 6.09 17.23
C GLY A 87 6.74 5.50 17.82
N LEU A 88 5.62 6.22 17.68
CA LEU A 88 4.32 5.75 18.15
C LEU A 88 3.89 4.44 17.47
N LEU A 89 3.96 4.39 16.13
CA LEU A 89 3.61 3.18 15.38
C LEU A 89 4.50 1.99 15.75
N THR A 90 5.78 2.23 16.07
CA THR A 90 6.70 1.19 16.53
C THR A 90 6.35 0.71 17.94
N GLN A 91 6.07 1.63 18.86
CA GLN A 91 5.66 1.27 20.23
C GLN A 91 4.29 0.56 20.27
N ALA A 92 3.38 0.96 19.40
CA ALA A 92 2.07 0.33 19.23
C ALA A 92 2.12 -1.03 18.49
N GLY A 93 3.30 -1.42 17.95
CA GLY A 93 3.49 -2.71 17.28
C GLY A 93 3.06 -2.74 15.81
N TYR A 94 2.77 -1.58 15.19
CA TYR A 94 2.46 -1.47 13.76
C TYR A 94 3.71 -1.42 12.88
N LEU A 95 4.84 -1.00 13.45
CA LEU A 95 6.14 -1.08 12.82
C LEU A 95 7.10 -1.90 13.67
N THR A 96 8.10 -2.49 13.03
CA THR A 96 9.17 -3.23 13.69
C THR A 96 10.52 -2.84 13.13
N ILE A 97 11.57 -2.97 13.94
CA ILE A 97 12.94 -2.72 13.52
C ILE A 97 13.38 -3.86 12.62
N LYS A 98 13.75 -3.55 11.38
CA LYS A 98 14.33 -4.49 10.41
C LYS A 98 15.84 -4.46 10.40
N ALA A 99 16.42 -3.28 10.52
CA ALA A 99 17.87 -3.10 10.54
C ALA A 99 18.26 -1.84 11.29
N VAL A 100 19.51 -1.80 11.76
CA VAL A 100 20.18 -0.59 12.21
C VAL A 100 21.43 -0.45 11.35
N ARG A 101 21.60 0.68 10.68
CA ARG A 101 22.72 0.97 9.78
C ARG A 101 23.23 2.37 10.01
N TYR A 102 24.39 2.66 9.49
CA TYR A 102 25.01 4.01 9.53
C TYR A 102 25.15 4.58 10.96
N GLY A 103 25.46 3.69 11.92
CA GLY A 103 25.66 4.05 13.31
C GLY A 103 24.38 4.06 14.14
N ASP A 104 23.40 4.91 13.81
CA ASP A 104 22.20 5.10 14.60
C ASP A 104 20.88 5.11 13.80
N THR A 105 20.93 4.92 12.50
CA THR A 105 19.74 4.91 11.65
C THR A 105 19.00 3.58 11.75
N VAL A 106 17.79 3.63 12.28
CA VAL A 106 16.88 2.49 12.41
C VAL A 106 15.94 2.44 11.23
N PHE A 107 15.95 1.32 10.50
CA PHE A 107 15.03 1.03 9.42
C PHE A 107 13.85 0.23 9.94
N LEU A 108 12.64 0.71 9.64
CA LEU A 108 11.38 0.18 10.12
C LEU A 108 10.54 -0.35 8.96
N ASP A 109 9.77 -1.39 9.22
CA ASP A 109 8.77 -1.91 8.29
C ASP A 109 7.62 -2.58 9.06
N TYR A 110 6.56 -2.95 8.37
CA TYR A 110 5.46 -3.71 8.96
C TYR A 110 5.94 -5.08 9.45
N PRO A 111 5.51 -5.54 10.64
CA PRO A 111 5.98 -6.80 11.22
C PRO A 111 5.58 -8.03 10.40
N ASN A 112 4.41 -7.99 9.78
CA ASN A 112 3.83 -9.07 8.98
C ASN A 112 2.80 -8.53 7.97
N LEU A 113 2.28 -9.41 7.11
CA LEU A 113 1.31 -9.06 6.06
C LEU A 113 -0.05 -8.62 6.63
N GLU A 114 -0.47 -9.18 7.76
CA GLU A 114 -1.73 -8.81 8.42
C GLU A 114 -1.71 -7.34 8.85
N VAL A 115 -0.66 -6.92 9.55
CA VAL A 115 -0.50 -5.52 9.96
C VAL A 115 -0.32 -4.61 8.74
N LYS A 116 0.43 -5.06 7.74
CA LYS A 116 0.61 -4.31 6.49
C LYS A 116 -0.73 -4.05 5.80
N ARG A 117 -1.59 -5.08 5.70
CA ARG A 117 -2.94 -4.97 5.13
C ARG A 117 -3.84 -4.07 5.97
N ALA A 118 -3.84 -4.25 7.29
CA ALA A 118 -4.62 -3.43 8.22
C ALA A 118 -4.28 -1.94 8.10
N MET A 119 -3.00 -1.61 7.98
CA MET A 119 -2.55 -0.23 7.74
C MET A 119 -2.99 0.28 6.37
N ALA A 120 -2.95 -0.54 5.32
CA ALA A 120 -3.47 -0.17 4.01
C ALA A 120 -4.97 0.14 4.06
N GLN A 121 -5.76 -0.67 4.76
CA GLN A 121 -7.20 -0.43 4.95
C GLN A 121 -7.46 0.89 5.68
N LEU A 122 -6.67 1.19 6.70
CA LEU A 122 -6.77 2.46 7.42
C LEU A 122 -6.47 3.67 6.53
N TYR A 123 -5.44 3.59 5.67
CA TYR A 123 -5.15 4.61 4.67
C TYR A 123 -6.29 4.74 3.63
N MET A 124 -6.88 3.60 3.23
CA MET A 124 -8.02 3.60 2.32
C MET A 124 -9.26 4.27 2.90
N GLU A 125 -9.61 3.95 4.15
CA GLU A 125 -10.72 4.62 4.86
C GLU A 125 -10.52 6.14 4.88
N ARG A 126 -9.28 6.61 5.03
CA ARG A 126 -8.97 8.04 4.98
C ARG A 126 -9.09 8.64 3.60
N LEU A 127 -8.53 7.97 2.59
CA LEU A 127 -8.66 8.39 1.19
C LEU A 127 -10.13 8.55 0.79
N LEU A 128 -11.02 7.72 1.34
CA LEU A 128 -12.44 7.66 1.02
C LEU A 128 -13.35 8.37 2.03
N ASP A 129 -12.79 9.28 2.84
CA ASP A 129 -13.53 10.02 3.86
C ASP A 129 -14.35 9.11 4.78
N GLY A 130 -13.70 8.09 5.33
CA GLY A 130 -14.29 7.13 6.25
C GLY A 130 -15.10 6.00 5.60
N LYS A 131 -15.23 5.97 4.27
CA LYS A 131 -15.90 4.89 3.55
C LYS A 131 -14.94 3.74 3.26
N VAL A 132 -15.48 2.53 3.13
CA VAL A 132 -14.73 1.38 2.64
C VAL A 132 -14.90 1.20 1.14
N ALA A 133 -13.93 0.56 0.47
CA ALA A 133 -13.93 0.39 -0.98
C ALA A 133 -15.23 -0.26 -1.54
N GLY A 134 -15.85 -1.16 -0.78
CA GLY A 134 -17.15 -1.76 -1.15
C GLY A 134 -18.29 -0.76 -1.26
N GLN A 135 -18.34 0.24 -0.39
CA GLN A 135 -19.38 1.26 -0.38
C GLN A 135 -19.32 2.20 -1.58
N VAL A 136 -18.12 2.38 -2.17
CA VAL A 136 -17.92 3.18 -3.38
C VAL A 136 -17.92 2.33 -4.66
N GLY A 137 -18.31 1.06 -4.54
CA GLY A 137 -18.38 0.14 -5.69
C GLY A 137 -17.01 -0.36 -6.19
N ALA A 138 -15.96 -0.23 -5.36
CA ALA A 138 -14.61 -0.65 -5.66
C ALA A 138 -14.16 -1.88 -4.83
N GLY A 139 -15.09 -2.66 -4.25
CA GLY A 139 -14.77 -3.79 -3.36
C GLY A 139 -14.03 -4.96 -4.00
N PRO A 140 -14.46 -5.50 -5.16
CA PRO A 140 -14.01 -6.80 -5.61
C PRO A 140 -12.74 -6.76 -6.50
N ILE A 141 -11.78 -5.86 -6.26
CA ILE A 141 -10.63 -5.67 -7.16
C ILE A 141 -9.81 -6.95 -7.37
N ALA A 142 -9.62 -7.77 -6.33
CA ALA A 142 -8.88 -9.02 -6.45
C ALA A 142 -9.57 -9.99 -7.43
N LYS A 143 -10.91 -10.11 -7.38
CA LYS A 143 -11.70 -10.89 -8.33
C LYS A 143 -11.59 -10.31 -9.74
N VAL A 144 -11.72 -8.99 -9.88
CA VAL A 144 -11.65 -8.31 -11.18
C VAL A 144 -10.28 -8.53 -11.85
N LEU A 145 -9.18 -8.40 -11.11
CA LEU A 145 -7.85 -8.68 -11.63
C LEU A 145 -7.65 -10.17 -11.98
N GLY A 146 -8.22 -11.08 -11.17
CA GLY A 146 -8.09 -12.53 -11.38
C GLY A 146 -8.90 -13.07 -12.55
N GLU A 147 -10.12 -12.56 -12.77
CA GLU A 147 -11.11 -13.22 -13.61
C GLU A 147 -11.64 -12.35 -14.76
N GLU A 148 -11.67 -11.00 -14.60
CA GLU A 148 -12.37 -10.11 -15.52
C GLU A 148 -11.45 -9.47 -16.57
N SER A 149 -12.01 -8.54 -17.36
CA SER A 149 -11.30 -7.82 -18.43
C SER A 149 -10.51 -6.61 -17.88
N ALA A 150 -9.56 -6.11 -18.67
CA ALA A 150 -8.87 -4.86 -18.35
C ALA A 150 -9.82 -3.65 -18.30
N GLU A 151 -10.91 -3.68 -19.03
CA GLU A 151 -11.97 -2.67 -18.97
C GLU A 151 -12.65 -2.64 -17.61
N SER A 152 -12.94 -3.82 -17.02
CA SER A 152 -13.47 -3.91 -15.66
C SER A 152 -12.51 -3.33 -14.62
N VAL A 153 -11.18 -3.56 -14.79
CA VAL A 153 -10.15 -2.95 -13.95
C VAL A 153 -10.18 -1.43 -14.06
N PHE A 154 -10.26 -0.89 -15.29
CA PHE A 154 -10.36 0.54 -15.53
C PHE A 154 -11.60 1.15 -14.86
N HIS A 155 -12.75 0.52 -14.99
CA HIS A 155 -13.98 1.00 -14.38
C HIS A 155 -13.95 0.98 -12.85
N ILE A 156 -13.39 -0.06 -12.24
CA ILE A 156 -13.33 -0.14 -10.77
C ILE A 156 -12.33 0.86 -10.20
N LEU A 157 -11.20 1.10 -10.88
CA LEU A 157 -10.26 2.15 -10.51
C LEU A 157 -10.91 3.54 -10.61
N ASN A 158 -11.68 3.82 -11.64
CA ASN A 158 -12.41 5.08 -11.77
C ASN A 158 -13.43 5.28 -10.65
N ARG A 159 -14.18 4.25 -10.25
CA ARG A 159 -15.08 4.35 -9.09
C ARG A 159 -14.33 4.72 -7.82
N LEU A 160 -13.16 4.11 -7.61
CA LEU A 160 -12.30 4.44 -6.48
C LEU A 160 -11.88 5.91 -6.50
N PHE A 161 -11.25 6.34 -7.61
CA PHE A 161 -10.66 7.68 -7.72
C PHE A 161 -11.70 8.80 -7.66
N LEU A 162 -12.89 8.60 -8.21
CA LEU A 162 -14.01 9.55 -8.08
C LEU A 162 -14.52 9.69 -6.64
N ALA A 163 -14.25 8.71 -5.79
CA ALA A 163 -14.66 8.71 -4.38
C ALA A 163 -13.57 9.23 -3.41
N ILE A 164 -12.36 9.45 -3.87
CA ILE A 164 -11.26 10.00 -3.05
C ILE A 164 -11.61 11.41 -2.59
N ASP A 165 -11.35 11.69 -1.32
CA ASP A 165 -11.40 13.05 -0.77
C ASP A 165 -10.27 13.90 -1.35
N TYR A 166 -10.55 14.53 -2.48
CA TYR A 166 -9.58 15.32 -3.24
C TYR A 166 -9.15 16.61 -2.51
N GLN A 167 -9.89 17.08 -1.50
CA GLN A 167 -9.49 18.25 -0.73
C GLN A 167 -8.23 17.97 0.09
N ASN A 168 -8.13 16.75 0.61
CA ASN A 168 -7.00 16.31 1.42
C ASN A 168 -5.98 15.47 0.64
N TYR A 169 -6.40 14.77 -0.41
CA TYR A 169 -5.60 13.78 -1.13
C TYR A 169 -5.60 14.00 -2.64
N LEU A 170 -5.00 15.11 -3.06
CA LEU A 170 -4.83 15.40 -4.49
C LEU A 170 -3.89 14.40 -5.16
N VAL A 171 -4.27 13.92 -6.33
CA VAL A 171 -3.31 13.32 -7.26
C VAL A 171 -2.49 14.46 -7.88
N LYS A 172 -1.19 14.45 -7.63
CA LYS A 172 -0.26 15.50 -8.07
C LYS A 172 0.58 15.07 -9.28
N ASP A 173 0.90 13.79 -9.31
CA ASP A 173 1.83 13.17 -10.26
C ASP A 173 1.62 11.64 -10.30
N GLU A 174 2.38 10.96 -11.13
CA GLU A 174 2.37 9.50 -11.23
C GLU A 174 2.72 8.82 -9.91
N ALA A 175 3.55 9.44 -9.06
CA ALA A 175 3.97 8.85 -7.78
C ALA A 175 2.80 8.80 -6.79
N SER A 176 2.03 9.88 -6.67
CA SER A 176 0.83 9.94 -5.84
C SER A 176 -0.26 9.00 -6.35
N LEU A 177 -0.47 8.96 -7.68
CA LEU A 177 -1.42 8.06 -8.34
C LEU A 177 -1.09 6.60 -8.03
N ARG A 178 0.18 6.21 -8.24
CA ARG A 178 0.70 4.86 -7.94
C ARG A 178 0.51 4.49 -6.47
N ALA A 179 0.82 5.41 -5.56
CA ALA A 179 0.70 5.18 -4.12
C ALA A 179 -0.75 4.88 -3.70
N TYR A 180 -1.73 5.59 -4.27
CA TYR A 180 -3.15 5.35 -3.96
C TYR A 180 -3.61 3.98 -4.49
N VAL A 181 -3.18 3.60 -5.69
CA VAL A 181 -3.45 2.25 -6.22
C VAL A 181 -2.76 1.17 -5.38
N GLN A 182 -1.52 1.40 -4.95
CA GLN A 182 -0.80 0.47 -4.06
C GLN A 182 -1.54 0.25 -2.74
N VAL A 183 -1.98 1.33 -2.09
CA VAL A 183 -2.75 1.26 -0.84
C VAL A 183 -4.05 0.49 -1.07
N TYR A 184 -4.76 0.79 -2.16
CA TYR A 184 -5.99 0.11 -2.52
C TYR A 184 -5.79 -1.40 -2.72
N PHE A 185 -4.81 -1.80 -3.51
CA PHE A 185 -4.53 -3.23 -3.74
C PHE A 185 -4.08 -3.94 -2.45
N SER A 186 -3.23 -3.29 -1.66
CA SER A 186 -2.79 -3.85 -0.37
C SER A 186 -3.95 -4.01 0.61
N GLY A 187 -4.86 -3.04 0.70
CA GLY A 187 -6.06 -3.10 1.52
C GLY A 187 -7.03 -4.22 1.10
N ALA A 188 -7.06 -4.53 -0.19
CA ALA A 188 -7.81 -5.66 -0.74
C ALA A 188 -7.12 -7.04 -0.52
N GLY A 189 -5.99 -7.07 0.17
CA GLY A 189 -5.24 -8.30 0.48
C GLY A 189 -4.31 -8.76 -0.63
N LEU A 190 -4.03 -7.91 -1.62
CA LEU A 190 -3.04 -8.17 -2.65
C LEU A 190 -1.65 -7.72 -2.20
N GLU A 191 -0.63 -8.21 -2.88
CA GLU A 191 0.78 -7.85 -2.62
C GLU A 191 1.37 -7.09 -3.82
N PRO A 192 0.97 -5.83 -4.04
CA PRO A 192 1.53 -5.04 -5.12
C PRO A 192 3.00 -4.74 -4.85
N LYS A 193 3.81 -4.87 -5.90
CA LYS A 193 5.21 -4.49 -5.91
C LYS A 193 5.33 -3.19 -6.70
N VAL A 194 5.94 -2.18 -6.11
CA VAL A 194 6.17 -0.90 -6.77
C VAL A 194 7.61 -0.79 -7.23
N GLU A 195 7.82 -0.04 -8.31
CA GLU A 195 9.14 0.31 -8.81
C GLU A 195 10.05 -0.91 -9.01
N GLN A 196 9.51 -1.98 -9.62
CA GLN A 196 10.30 -3.16 -9.90
C GLN A 196 11.30 -2.88 -11.02
N HIS A 197 12.58 -3.05 -10.70
CA HIS A 197 13.68 -2.86 -11.64
C HIS A 197 13.89 -4.11 -12.49
N ASN A 198 14.09 -3.91 -13.79
CA ASN A 198 14.65 -4.88 -14.69
C ASN A 198 15.88 -4.29 -15.41
N ALA A 199 16.49 -5.02 -16.35
CA ALA A 199 17.67 -4.54 -17.08
C ALA A 199 17.39 -3.30 -17.95
N HIS A 200 16.13 -3.01 -18.26
CA HIS A 200 15.72 -1.97 -19.21
C HIS A 200 14.97 -0.80 -18.57
N GLY A 201 14.66 -0.88 -17.28
CA GLY A 201 13.97 0.19 -16.57
C GLY A 201 13.25 -0.25 -15.30
N ARG A 202 12.22 0.49 -14.92
CA ARG A 202 11.46 0.31 -13.70
C ARG A 202 9.97 0.44 -14.00
N SER A 203 9.19 -0.63 -13.71
CA SER A 203 7.73 -0.60 -13.77
C SER A 203 7.14 0.21 -12.62
N ASP A 204 5.99 0.84 -12.82
CA ASP A 204 5.35 1.59 -11.75
C ASP A 204 4.77 0.68 -10.68
N LEU A 205 3.96 -0.30 -11.09
CA LEU A 205 3.31 -1.22 -10.16
C LEU A 205 3.06 -2.58 -10.81
N GLU A 206 3.37 -3.65 -10.08
CA GLU A 206 3.10 -5.02 -10.50
C GLU A 206 2.30 -5.76 -9.43
N VAL A 207 1.38 -6.63 -9.85
CA VAL A 207 0.63 -7.50 -8.93
C VAL A 207 0.26 -8.81 -9.60
N SER A 208 0.41 -9.91 -8.86
CA SER A 208 -0.02 -11.25 -9.30
C SER A 208 -1.31 -11.66 -8.62
N VAL A 209 -2.29 -12.13 -9.39
CA VAL A 209 -3.57 -12.64 -8.88
C VAL A 209 -3.94 -13.90 -9.65
N GLY A 210 -4.03 -15.04 -8.97
CA GLY A 210 -4.24 -16.33 -9.64
C GLY A 210 -3.18 -16.58 -10.71
N GLU A 211 -3.61 -16.92 -11.92
CA GLU A 211 -2.76 -17.19 -13.07
C GLU A 211 -2.36 -15.93 -13.87
N ARG A 212 -2.70 -14.75 -13.40
CA ARG A 212 -2.41 -13.48 -14.07
C ARG A 212 -1.34 -12.68 -13.34
N HIS A 213 -0.46 -12.07 -14.11
CA HIS A 213 0.52 -11.09 -13.66
C HIS A 213 0.26 -9.77 -14.35
N TRP A 214 -0.14 -8.78 -13.57
CA TRP A 214 -0.47 -7.44 -14.06
C TRP A 214 0.70 -6.50 -13.86
N VAL A 215 1.00 -5.73 -14.89
CA VAL A 215 1.97 -4.64 -14.88
C VAL A 215 1.26 -3.36 -15.29
N PHE A 216 1.30 -2.38 -14.43
CA PHE A 216 0.69 -1.07 -14.63
C PHE A 216 1.76 -0.03 -14.90
N GLU A 217 1.50 0.80 -15.89
CA GLU A 217 2.20 2.05 -16.17
C GLU A 217 1.18 3.18 -16.04
N PHE A 218 1.47 4.16 -15.20
CA PHE A 218 0.61 5.29 -14.95
C PHE A 218 1.16 6.53 -15.64
N LYS A 219 0.27 7.30 -16.24
CA LYS A 219 0.56 8.59 -16.84
C LYS A 219 -0.44 9.62 -16.33
N VAL A 220 -0.02 10.87 -16.22
CA VAL A 220 -0.86 11.98 -15.75
C VAL A 220 -0.96 13.06 -16.83
N SER A 221 -2.20 13.42 -17.15
CA SER A 221 -2.53 14.61 -17.96
C SER A 221 -2.88 15.75 -17.01
N TYR A 222 -2.09 16.82 -17.02
CA TYR A 222 -2.22 17.95 -16.10
C TYR A 222 -3.28 18.96 -16.53
N ASP A 223 -3.45 19.15 -17.82
CA ASP A 223 -4.35 20.13 -18.43
C ASP A 223 -5.59 19.50 -19.09
N GLY A 224 -5.67 18.17 -19.14
CA GLY A 224 -6.73 17.45 -19.85
C GLY A 224 -6.56 17.45 -21.35
N GLU A 225 -5.42 17.92 -21.86
CA GLU A 225 -5.06 17.88 -23.26
C GLU A 225 -4.05 16.77 -23.56
N LYS A 226 -3.92 16.40 -24.84
CA LYS A 226 -2.92 15.43 -25.35
C LYS A 226 -2.97 14.05 -24.71
N GLU A 227 -4.11 13.66 -24.16
CA GLU A 227 -4.28 12.38 -23.48
C GLU A 227 -3.91 11.19 -24.37
N GLU A 228 -4.14 11.28 -25.68
CA GLU A 228 -3.76 10.26 -26.65
C GLU A 228 -2.24 10.20 -26.87
N GLU A 229 -1.56 11.35 -26.94
CA GLU A 229 -0.10 11.42 -27.05
C GLU A 229 0.56 10.83 -25.80
N ILE A 230 0.03 11.17 -24.61
CA ILE A 230 0.49 10.66 -23.32
C ILE A 230 0.29 9.13 -23.23
N LEU A 231 -0.84 8.61 -23.75
CA LEU A 231 -1.08 7.17 -23.82
C LEU A 231 -0.06 6.48 -24.72
N LEU A 232 0.22 7.05 -25.90
CA LEU A 232 1.18 6.50 -26.87
C LEU A 232 2.61 6.51 -26.30
N ASP A 233 2.99 7.55 -25.54
CA ASP A 233 4.27 7.59 -24.84
C ASP A 233 4.38 6.45 -23.81
N GLY A 234 3.37 6.27 -22.96
CA GLY A 234 3.33 5.16 -21.99
C GLY A 234 3.39 3.78 -22.66
N ILE A 235 2.71 3.60 -23.81
CA ILE A 235 2.78 2.36 -24.60
C ILE A 235 4.20 2.13 -25.12
N SER A 236 4.83 3.16 -25.65
CA SER A 236 6.19 3.11 -26.17
C SER A 236 7.20 2.77 -25.07
N GLN A 237 7.05 3.39 -23.91
CA GLN A 237 7.86 3.13 -22.72
C GLN A 237 7.72 1.67 -22.25
N MET A 238 6.49 1.18 -22.12
CA MET A 238 6.22 -0.18 -21.65
C MET A 238 6.78 -1.24 -22.60
N LYS A 239 6.70 -1.02 -23.91
CA LYS A 239 7.27 -1.91 -24.93
C LYS A 239 8.81 -1.90 -24.89
N ALA A 240 9.42 -0.71 -24.89
CA ALA A 240 10.88 -0.56 -24.92
C ALA A 240 11.57 -1.16 -23.67
N ARG A 241 10.89 -1.19 -22.53
CA ARG A 241 11.46 -1.62 -21.26
C ARG A 241 11.10 -3.06 -20.87
N HIS A 242 10.35 -3.80 -21.68
CA HIS A 242 10.01 -5.21 -21.47
C HIS A 242 9.48 -5.53 -20.06
N TYR A 243 8.62 -4.66 -19.55
CA TYR A 243 8.10 -4.80 -18.19
C TYR A 243 7.35 -6.11 -18.00
N GLY A 244 7.64 -6.81 -16.89
CA GLY A 244 6.98 -8.05 -16.48
C GLY A 244 7.40 -9.30 -17.25
N GLU A 245 8.31 -9.22 -18.23
CA GLU A 245 8.71 -10.38 -19.07
C GLU A 245 9.65 -11.37 -18.36
N GLN A 246 10.19 -10.99 -17.22
CA GLN A 246 11.14 -11.87 -16.50
C GLN A 246 10.43 -12.76 -15.47
N GLY A 247 10.44 -14.07 -15.74
CA GLY A 247 10.33 -15.11 -14.71
C GLY A 247 8.95 -15.52 -14.23
N SER A 248 7.85 -15.12 -14.88
CA SER A 248 6.51 -15.58 -14.51
C SER A 248 5.95 -16.54 -15.53
N SER A 249 5.50 -17.75 -15.10
CA SER A 249 4.69 -18.66 -15.93
C SER A 249 3.24 -18.19 -16.08
N LYS A 250 2.89 -17.05 -15.49
CA LYS A 250 1.53 -16.51 -15.47
C LYS A 250 1.22 -15.71 -16.74
N GLU A 251 -0.06 -15.58 -17.07
CA GLU A 251 -0.53 -14.74 -18.15
C GLU A 251 -0.19 -13.27 -17.87
N LEU A 252 0.69 -12.69 -18.67
CA LEU A 252 1.14 -11.31 -18.53
C LEU A 252 0.10 -10.33 -19.07
N LYS A 253 -0.35 -9.42 -18.24
CA LYS A 253 -1.29 -8.32 -18.56
C LYS A 253 -0.59 -6.98 -18.35
N ARG A 254 -0.22 -6.29 -19.42
CA ARG A 254 0.43 -4.96 -19.39
C ARG A 254 -0.59 -3.88 -19.69
N VAL A 255 -0.81 -2.95 -18.78
CA VAL A 255 -1.82 -1.91 -18.92
C VAL A 255 -1.20 -0.54 -18.73
N VAL A 256 -1.40 0.34 -19.69
CA VAL A 256 -1.12 1.78 -19.56
C VAL A 256 -2.41 2.49 -19.19
N LEU A 257 -2.37 3.35 -18.20
CA LEU A 257 -3.51 4.12 -17.71
C LEU A 257 -3.14 5.62 -17.67
N VAL A 258 -3.96 6.45 -18.29
CA VAL A 258 -3.81 7.91 -18.27
C VAL A 258 -4.86 8.51 -17.35
N TYR A 259 -4.41 9.20 -16.31
CA TYR A 259 -5.25 9.93 -15.37
C TYR A 259 -5.28 11.42 -15.71
N SER A 260 -6.45 12.01 -15.77
CA SER A 260 -6.62 13.44 -16.01
C SER A 260 -6.85 14.17 -14.68
N ILE A 261 -5.96 15.10 -14.35
CA ILE A 261 -6.09 15.95 -13.14
C ILE A 261 -7.39 16.75 -13.15
N PRO A 262 -7.75 17.45 -14.24
CA PRO A 262 -8.98 18.25 -14.29
C PRO A 262 -10.25 17.43 -14.10
N SER A 263 -10.33 16.24 -14.73
CA SER A 263 -11.50 15.36 -14.65
C SER A 263 -11.47 14.40 -13.44
N ARG A 264 -10.32 14.29 -12.73
CA ARG A 264 -10.10 13.44 -11.55
C ARG A 264 -10.43 11.97 -11.78
N GLN A 265 -10.14 11.47 -12.97
CA GLN A 265 -10.39 10.09 -13.35
C GLN A 265 -9.40 9.60 -14.40
N PHE A 266 -9.32 8.29 -14.55
CA PHE A 266 -8.66 7.70 -15.71
C PHE A 266 -9.52 7.95 -16.95
N VAL A 267 -8.92 8.51 -17.99
CA VAL A 267 -9.62 8.91 -19.24
C VAL A 267 -9.25 8.04 -20.42
N LYS A 268 -8.06 7.45 -20.39
CA LYS A 268 -7.56 6.56 -21.43
C LYS A 268 -6.88 5.35 -20.82
N TRP A 269 -6.94 4.23 -21.52
CA TRP A 269 -6.21 3.03 -21.17
C TRP A 269 -5.91 2.16 -22.38
N LYS A 270 -4.89 1.32 -22.27
CA LYS A 270 -4.56 0.31 -23.28
C LYS A 270 -4.00 -0.94 -22.63
N LEU A 271 -4.61 -2.09 -22.93
CA LEU A 271 -4.02 -3.40 -22.65
C LEU A 271 -3.06 -3.75 -23.81
N LEU A 272 -1.83 -4.09 -23.47
CA LEU A 272 -0.84 -4.62 -24.39
C LEU A 272 -0.86 -6.15 -24.26
N THR A 273 -1.25 -6.82 -25.32
CA THR A 273 -1.07 -8.26 -25.48
C THR A 273 0.40 -8.56 -25.81
N ALA A 274 0.90 -9.68 -25.29
CA ALA A 274 2.24 -10.15 -25.58
C ALA A 274 2.45 -10.43 -27.06
#